data_dbc1a25e9feebe31dae1115684c72b76
#
_entry.id   dbc1a25e9feebe31dae1115684c72b76
#
_cell.length_a   1.000
_cell.length_b   1.000
_cell.length_c   1.000
_cell.angle_alpha   90.00
_cell.angle_beta   90.00
_cell.angle_gamma   90.00
#
_symmetry.space_group_name_H-M   'P 1'
#
loop_
_entity.id
_entity.type
_entity.pdbx_description
1 polymer ?
#
loop_
_entity_poly.entity_id
_entity_poly.type
_entity_poly.pdbx_seq_one_letter_code
_entity_poly.pdbx_strand_id
1 'polypeptide(L)'
;MKLYLSLFLTIFFAGCTSLLNKSTIEVPKLSEKNRLLGALLPERICYDVQHYDINIDIDVDNKYLKGYVDFDAIAVNDFNLLQIDLAKSMKLNNVEYKGEKLSTSRKEDAVFIDFPNISAGQQFTFRVNYEGKPQAAKNPPWDGGFIWEKDEAGRDYVSVACEGDGCGLWWPLKDHISDEPDRGAKMTFTVPEDLMCVSNGKLINSVNNNNGKSTYVWEVTNPINNYNISVQLGNYVSLVDTVHRSNGKIETLNHYVLDYHKEVASTVFPQARKVIRFFEKNFGDYQFWEDGFKLVEVSYLGMEHQSAVTYGNVWNNWGGDHRSWTKDYYGIIDGLLFHETAHEWWGNSITAKDPAHMWLHEGTAVYSEAMFIEQELGYNVMLDFMLRKRNGIQNKIPIVGPENENYWAFGDSYNKGAWVLHTLRHVIDDDNLWWKTLKTFATDNAKSNVNTEDFILHVEKKTKMNLDYFFEQYFYDNRVPTLEYYQGKDKLYYKWTNISDNFIMPIDIELNGAEKRINPTKAIQTETINEFSVIHFKDWEFYFNKKKNSGLAK
;
A
#
# COMPACT_ATOMS: atom_id res chain seq x y z
N MET A 1 -14.81 56.72 -8.80
CA MET A 1 -15.99 55.85 -8.71
C MET A 1 -16.08 55.09 -10.03
N LYS A 2 -15.41 53.94 -10.12
CA LYS A 2 -15.53 53.02 -11.28
C LYS A 2 -15.82 51.64 -10.69
N LEU A 3 -17.03 51.15 -10.98
CA LEU A 3 -17.48 49.79 -10.69
C LEU A 3 -16.72 48.84 -11.61
N TYR A 4 -16.08 47.82 -11.06
CA TYR A 4 -15.65 46.64 -11.81
C TYR A 4 -16.64 45.49 -11.53
N LEU A 5 -17.37 45.14 -12.59
CA LEU A 5 -18.29 44.01 -12.65
C LEU A 5 -17.45 42.77 -12.92
N SER A 6 -17.30 41.87 -11.92
CA SER A 6 -16.67 40.58 -12.12
C SER A 6 -17.68 39.59 -12.65
N LEU A 7 -17.47 39.17 -13.90
CA LEU A 7 -18.24 38.13 -14.56
C LEU A 7 -17.72 36.75 -14.05
N PHE A 8 -18.50 36.03 -13.24
CA PHE A 8 -18.23 34.64 -12.93
C PHE A 8 -18.63 33.77 -14.14
N LEU A 9 -17.62 33.21 -14.79
CA LEU A 9 -17.79 32.21 -15.84
C LEU A 9 -17.91 30.83 -15.18
N THR A 10 -19.13 30.35 -15.02
CA THR A 10 -19.43 28.98 -14.62
C THR A 10 -19.15 28.05 -15.81
N ILE A 11 -18.01 27.37 -15.80
CA ILE A 11 -17.73 26.31 -16.76
C ILE A 11 -18.43 25.05 -16.26
N PHE A 12 -19.52 24.69 -16.91
CA PHE A 12 -20.15 23.37 -16.79
C PHE A 12 -19.22 22.34 -17.44
N PHE A 13 -18.54 21.55 -16.64
CA PHE A 13 -17.98 20.28 -17.09
C PHE A 13 -19.14 19.30 -17.29
N ALA A 14 -19.58 19.14 -18.52
CA ALA A 14 -20.41 18.02 -18.91
C ALA A 14 -19.52 16.78 -18.92
N GLY A 15 -19.46 16.06 -17.78
CA GLY A 15 -18.87 14.75 -17.73
C GLY A 15 -19.61 13.81 -18.68
N CYS A 16 -18.95 13.33 -19.70
CA CYS A 16 -19.40 12.21 -20.52
C CYS A 16 -19.41 10.94 -19.62
N THR A 17 -20.53 10.67 -18.99
CA THR A 17 -20.81 9.33 -18.45
C THR A 17 -21.07 8.42 -19.65
N SER A 18 -20.04 7.78 -20.17
CA SER A 18 -20.21 6.63 -21.04
C SER A 18 -20.89 5.53 -20.23
N LEU A 19 -22.10 5.17 -20.63
CA LEU A 19 -22.81 3.99 -20.14
C LEU A 19 -21.99 2.76 -20.53
N LEU A 20 -21.06 2.35 -19.64
CA LEU A 20 -20.35 1.10 -19.74
C LEU A 20 -21.37 -0.03 -19.68
N ASN A 21 -21.42 -0.83 -20.73
CA ASN A 21 -22.05 -2.15 -20.69
C ASN A 21 -21.27 -3.00 -19.68
N LYS A 22 -21.69 -2.96 -18.42
CA LYS A 22 -21.11 -3.76 -17.34
C LYS A 22 -21.28 -5.24 -17.70
N SER A 23 -20.17 -5.89 -18.11
CA SER A 23 -20.06 -7.32 -17.90
C SER A 23 -20.39 -7.57 -16.42
N THR A 24 -21.16 -8.62 -16.13
CA THR A 24 -21.55 -8.97 -14.77
C THR A 24 -20.33 -9.41 -13.97
N ILE A 25 -19.55 -8.46 -13.50
CA ILE A 25 -18.48 -8.69 -12.53
C ILE A 25 -19.21 -8.92 -11.20
N GLU A 26 -19.04 -10.09 -10.60
CA GLU A 26 -19.53 -10.35 -9.25
C GLU A 26 -18.69 -9.53 -8.27
N VAL A 27 -19.12 -8.32 -8.01
CA VAL A 27 -18.58 -7.52 -6.89
C VAL A 27 -19.06 -8.21 -5.60
N PRO A 28 -18.18 -8.51 -4.65
CA PRO A 28 -18.58 -9.05 -3.36
C PRO A 28 -19.68 -8.20 -2.73
N LYS A 29 -20.68 -8.83 -2.15
CA LYS A 29 -21.73 -8.11 -1.45
C LYS A 29 -21.13 -7.47 -0.19
N LEU A 30 -20.85 -6.18 -0.28
CA LEU A 30 -20.25 -5.43 0.81
C LEU A 30 -21.23 -5.25 1.97
N SER A 31 -20.71 -5.40 3.19
CA SER A 31 -21.51 -5.22 4.41
C SER A 31 -21.69 -3.74 4.74
N GLU A 32 -22.65 -3.43 5.61
CA GLU A 32 -22.79 -2.09 6.13
C GLU A 32 -21.52 -1.62 6.86
N LYS A 33 -20.83 -2.53 7.54
CA LYS A 33 -19.52 -2.25 8.16
C LYS A 33 -18.51 -1.76 7.12
N ASN A 34 -18.35 -2.45 5.98
CA ASN A 34 -17.41 -2.05 4.92
C ASN A 34 -17.72 -0.62 4.42
N ARG A 35 -19.00 -0.29 4.26
CA ARG A 35 -19.42 1.05 3.83
C ARG A 35 -19.13 2.12 4.86
N LEU A 36 -19.46 1.86 6.13
CA LEU A 36 -19.20 2.83 7.20
C LEU A 36 -17.71 3.09 7.42
N LEU A 37 -16.86 2.09 7.22
CA LEU A 37 -15.40 2.24 7.34
C LEU A 37 -14.77 2.85 6.10
N GLY A 38 -15.29 2.56 4.89
CA GLY A 38 -14.74 3.05 3.63
C GLY A 38 -15.33 4.36 3.12
N ALA A 39 -16.56 4.74 3.55
CA ALA A 39 -17.22 5.91 2.98
C ALA A 39 -16.72 7.22 3.61
N LEU A 40 -16.46 8.20 2.76
CA LEU A 40 -16.20 9.59 3.15
C LEU A 40 -17.52 10.34 3.37
N LEU A 41 -18.23 9.94 4.46
CA LEU A 41 -19.49 10.56 4.88
C LEU A 41 -19.28 12.01 5.33
N PRO A 42 -20.33 12.88 5.32
CA PRO A 42 -20.22 14.26 5.80
C PRO A 42 -19.61 14.36 7.20
N GLU A 43 -19.94 13.43 8.10
CA GLU A 43 -19.47 13.37 9.48
C GLU A 43 -17.97 12.97 9.59
N ARG A 44 -17.40 12.40 8.52
CA ARG A 44 -16.00 12.03 8.44
C ARG A 44 -15.16 13.07 7.69
N ILE A 45 -15.71 13.73 6.66
CA ILE A 45 -14.98 14.74 5.88
C ILE A 45 -15.07 16.17 6.49
N CYS A 46 -15.87 16.36 7.52
CA CYS A 46 -16.05 17.67 8.14
C CYS A 46 -14.83 18.16 8.94
N TYR A 47 -13.87 17.27 9.21
CA TYR A 47 -12.65 17.59 9.95
C TYR A 47 -11.43 16.90 9.34
N ASP A 48 -10.27 17.45 9.62
CA ASP A 48 -8.96 17.01 9.22
C ASP A 48 -8.08 16.85 10.47
N VAL A 49 -7.52 15.67 10.68
CA VAL A 49 -6.70 15.40 11.86
C VAL A 49 -5.28 15.88 11.62
N GLN A 50 -4.81 16.71 12.54
CA GLN A 50 -3.48 17.28 12.47
C GLN A 50 -2.46 16.51 13.31
N HIS A 51 -2.90 15.88 14.40
CA HIS A 51 -2.03 15.13 15.30
C HIS A 51 -2.84 14.22 16.23
N TYR A 52 -2.26 13.08 16.57
CA TYR A 52 -2.75 12.21 17.63
C TYR A 52 -1.77 12.17 18.82
N ASP A 53 -2.27 12.30 20.07
CA ASP A 53 -1.53 11.90 21.29
C ASP A 53 -2.21 10.64 21.87
N ILE A 54 -1.58 9.49 21.63
CA ILE A 54 -2.09 8.15 21.95
C ILE A 54 -1.47 7.69 23.25
N ASN A 55 -2.28 7.39 24.27
CA ASN A 55 -1.83 6.92 25.57
C ASN A 55 -2.53 5.61 25.96
N ILE A 56 -1.76 4.53 26.05
CA ILE A 56 -2.32 3.18 26.23
C ILE A 56 -1.53 2.40 27.28
N ASP A 57 -2.24 1.84 28.25
CA ASP A 57 -1.74 0.78 29.14
C ASP A 57 -2.09 -0.58 28.52
N ILE A 58 -1.11 -1.41 28.29
CA ILE A 58 -1.24 -2.74 27.69
C ILE A 58 -1.07 -3.79 28.78
N ASP A 59 -2.15 -4.47 29.11
CA ASP A 59 -2.18 -5.61 30.01
C ASP A 59 -2.05 -6.91 29.18
N VAL A 60 -0.84 -7.43 29.10
CA VAL A 60 -0.51 -8.59 28.28
C VAL A 60 -1.19 -9.86 28.82
N ASP A 61 -1.22 -10.05 30.13
CA ASP A 61 -1.82 -11.22 30.79
C ASP A 61 -3.31 -11.35 30.48
N ASN A 62 -4.04 -10.23 30.51
CA ASN A 62 -5.48 -10.20 30.25
C ASN A 62 -5.84 -9.92 28.80
N LYS A 63 -4.82 -9.64 27.94
CA LYS A 63 -4.99 -9.21 26.54
C LYS A 63 -5.94 -8.02 26.47
N TYR A 64 -5.66 -6.98 27.24
CA TYR A 64 -6.55 -5.85 27.47
C TYR A 64 -5.81 -4.53 27.31
N LEU A 65 -6.49 -3.57 26.68
CA LEU A 65 -6.00 -2.21 26.50
C LEU A 65 -6.87 -1.24 27.28
N LYS A 66 -6.25 -0.22 27.86
CA LYS A 66 -6.94 0.90 28.48
C LYS A 66 -6.17 2.19 28.22
N GLY A 67 -6.88 3.22 27.79
CA GLY A 67 -6.20 4.45 27.50
C GLY A 67 -7.12 5.56 27.02
N TYR A 68 -6.49 6.55 26.42
CA TYR A 68 -7.16 7.66 25.75
C TYR A 68 -6.38 8.11 24.53
N VAL A 69 -7.07 8.77 23.62
CA VAL A 69 -6.48 9.45 22.48
C VAL A 69 -6.97 10.89 22.47
N ASP A 70 -6.02 11.83 22.41
CA ASP A 70 -6.30 13.22 22.12
C ASP A 70 -6.18 13.46 20.62
N PHE A 71 -7.23 13.98 20.03
CA PHE A 71 -7.30 14.41 18.64
C PHE A 71 -7.05 15.91 18.58
N ASP A 72 -6.05 16.33 17.82
CA ASP A 72 -5.89 17.73 17.42
C ASP A 72 -6.31 17.85 15.96
N ALA A 73 -7.35 18.62 15.68
CA ALA A 73 -7.99 18.66 14.38
C ALA A 73 -8.41 20.08 13.95
N ILE A 74 -8.63 20.23 12.64
CA ILE A 74 -9.19 21.44 12.04
C ILE A 74 -10.53 21.09 11.39
N ALA A 75 -11.54 21.90 11.64
CA ALA A 75 -12.83 21.79 10.94
C ALA A 75 -12.65 22.18 9.47
N VAL A 76 -12.97 21.28 8.57
CA VAL A 76 -12.97 21.52 7.12
C VAL A 76 -14.28 22.20 6.69
N ASN A 77 -15.40 21.76 7.29
CA ASN A 77 -16.73 22.30 7.08
C ASN A 77 -17.37 22.63 8.43
N ASP A 78 -18.43 23.44 8.44
CA ASP A 78 -19.27 23.61 9.62
C ASP A 78 -19.91 22.26 9.98
N PHE A 79 -19.85 21.86 11.26
CA PHE A 79 -20.45 20.62 11.71
C PHE A 79 -20.94 20.65 13.16
N ASN A 80 -21.78 19.71 13.50
CA ASN A 80 -22.20 19.41 14.87
C ASN A 80 -22.28 17.89 15.12
N LEU A 81 -21.95 17.07 14.14
CA LEU A 81 -21.85 15.62 14.22
C LEU A 81 -20.54 15.18 13.56
N LEU A 82 -19.77 14.36 14.26
CA LEU A 82 -18.45 13.89 13.81
C LEU A 82 -18.38 12.37 13.94
N GLN A 83 -17.78 11.68 12.98
CA GLN A 83 -17.52 10.24 13.03
C GLN A 83 -16.05 9.96 13.35
N ILE A 84 -15.84 9.05 14.31
CA ILE A 84 -14.59 8.29 14.49
C ILE A 84 -14.89 6.79 14.38
N ASP A 85 -13.87 5.97 14.37
CA ASP A 85 -13.99 4.52 14.29
C ASP A 85 -13.33 3.85 15.49
N LEU A 86 -13.98 2.81 16.01
CA LEU A 86 -13.49 1.98 17.11
C LEU A 86 -14.24 0.65 17.10
N ALA A 87 -13.55 -0.47 17.05
CA ALA A 87 -14.18 -1.79 17.02
C ALA A 87 -15.14 -2.03 18.18
N LYS A 88 -16.20 -2.78 17.93
CA LYS A 88 -17.22 -3.14 18.95
C LYS A 88 -16.64 -3.88 20.16
N SER A 89 -15.53 -4.59 19.99
CA SER A 89 -14.80 -5.26 21.08
C SER A 89 -14.19 -4.28 22.07
N MET A 90 -14.00 -3.03 21.66
CA MET A 90 -13.47 -1.94 22.47
C MET A 90 -14.63 -1.08 23.00
N LYS A 91 -14.63 -0.87 24.30
CA LYS A 91 -15.63 -0.05 24.99
C LYS A 91 -15.22 1.42 24.94
N LEU A 92 -16.05 2.27 24.37
CA LEU A 92 -15.94 3.71 24.51
C LEU A 92 -16.45 4.12 25.91
N ASN A 93 -15.60 4.71 26.73
CA ASN A 93 -15.98 5.16 28.07
C ASN A 93 -16.63 6.54 28.04
N ASN A 94 -16.01 7.50 27.39
CA ASN A 94 -16.55 8.83 27.11
C ASN A 94 -15.73 9.56 26.06
N VAL A 95 -16.33 10.63 25.51
CA VAL A 95 -15.64 11.64 24.71
C VAL A 95 -15.72 12.96 25.46
N GLU A 96 -14.61 13.69 25.55
CA GLU A 96 -14.51 14.96 26.28
C GLU A 96 -14.08 16.09 25.33
N TYR A 97 -14.82 17.18 25.37
CA TYR A 97 -14.49 18.42 24.66
C TYR A 97 -14.63 19.62 25.62
N LYS A 98 -13.55 20.39 25.81
CA LYS A 98 -13.51 21.54 26.75
C LYS A 98 -13.95 21.21 28.17
N GLY A 99 -13.68 19.98 28.62
CA GLY A 99 -14.05 19.49 29.96
C GLY A 99 -15.46 18.93 30.08
N GLU A 100 -16.29 19.02 29.04
CA GLU A 100 -17.65 18.48 29.02
C GLU A 100 -17.67 17.13 28.28
N LYS A 101 -18.52 16.22 28.77
CA LYS A 101 -18.76 14.93 28.11
C LYS A 101 -19.77 15.09 26.99
N LEU A 102 -19.43 14.60 25.82
CA LEU A 102 -20.27 14.60 24.64
C LEU A 102 -21.14 13.33 24.56
N SER A 103 -22.31 13.47 23.97
CA SER A 103 -23.19 12.34 23.63
C SER A 103 -22.59 11.60 22.43
N THR A 104 -22.75 10.27 22.44
CA THR A 104 -22.26 9.42 21.34
C THR A 104 -23.31 8.38 20.98
N SER A 105 -23.32 8.00 19.69
CA SER A 105 -24.04 6.83 19.20
C SER A 105 -23.10 5.96 18.40
N ARG A 106 -23.41 4.67 18.27
CA ARG A 106 -22.55 3.71 17.56
C ARG A 106 -23.35 2.89 16.57
N LYS A 107 -22.82 2.76 15.37
CA LYS A 107 -23.34 1.87 14.34
C LYS A 107 -22.18 1.07 13.74
N GLU A 108 -22.22 -0.26 13.89
CA GLU A 108 -21.06 -1.11 13.63
C GLU A 108 -19.84 -0.59 14.42
N ASP A 109 -18.68 -0.44 13.78
CA ASP A 109 -17.48 0.12 14.40
C ASP A 109 -17.41 1.65 14.30
N ALA A 110 -18.32 2.30 13.57
CA ALA A 110 -18.42 3.76 13.51
C ALA A 110 -19.08 4.33 14.77
N VAL A 111 -18.46 5.34 15.35
CA VAL A 111 -18.92 6.10 16.52
C VAL A 111 -19.20 7.52 16.08
N PHE A 112 -20.45 7.96 16.24
CA PHE A 112 -20.90 9.33 15.96
C PHE A 112 -20.93 10.13 17.26
N ILE A 113 -20.36 11.32 17.23
CA ILE A 113 -20.20 12.20 18.40
C ILE A 113 -20.95 13.50 18.16
N ASP A 114 -21.90 13.83 19.05
CA ASP A 114 -22.65 15.08 19.02
C ASP A 114 -21.77 16.22 19.56
N PHE A 115 -21.26 17.07 18.67
CA PHE A 115 -20.49 18.27 19.02
C PHE A 115 -21.38 19.50 19.12
N PRO A 116 -20.98 20.53 19.89
CA PRO A 116 -21.51 21.87 19.66
C PRO A 116 -21.13 22.32 18.25
N ASN A 117 -21.84 23.32 17.72
CA ASN A 117 -21.51 23.84 16.39
C ASN A 117 -20.04 24.27 16.32
N ILE A 118 -19.27 23.66 15.43
CA ILE A 118 -17.88 23.99 15.11
C ILE A 118 -17.85 24.58 13.71
N SER A 119 -17.23 25.72 13.54
CA SER A 119 -17.18 26.41 12.24
C SER A 119 -15.95 25.98 11.44
N ALA A 120 -16.07 25.97 10.12
CA ALA A 120 -14.96 25.72 9.20
C ALA A 120 -13.74 26.60 9.52
N GLY A 121 -12.55 26.00 9.48
CA GLY A 121 -11.27 26.63 9.85
C GLY A 121 -10.99 26.69 11.35
N GLN A 122 -11.92 26.31 12.21
CA GLN A 122 -11.69 26.28 13.66
C GLN A 122 -10.81 25.09 14.03
N GLN A 123 -9.73 25.34 14.78
CA GLN A 123 -8.96 24.30 15.46
C GLN A 123 -9.68 23.84 16.71
N PHE A 124 -9.68 22.55 16.95
CA PHE A 124 -10.29 21.96 18.14
C PHE A 124 -9.57 20.69 18.57
N THR A 125 -9.58 20.42 19.86
CA THR A 125 -8.98 19.23 20.46
C THR A 125 -10.03 18.52 21.31
N PHE A 126 -10.16 17.21 21.17
CA PHE A 126 -11.03 16.40 22.01
C PHE A 126 -10.37 15.09 22.42
N ARG A 127 -10.80 14.55 23.55
CA ARG A 127 -10.27 13.30 24.10
C ARG A 127 -11.30 12.19 24.00
N VAL A 128 -10.82 11.01 23.58
CA VAL A 128 -11.60 9.77 23.57
C VAL A 128 -11.02 8.81 24.58
N ASN A 129 -11.76 8.50 25.65
CA ASN A 129 -11.38 7.53 26.67
C ASN A 129 -11.99 6.17 26.33
N TYR A 130 -11.17 5.12 26.34
CA TYR A 130 -11.63 3.79 25.94
C TYR A 130 -10.87 2.68 26.66
N GLU A 131 -11.41 1.46 26.59
CA GLU A 131 -10.78 0.26 27.10
C GLU A 131 -11.39 -1.00 26.46
N GLY A 132 -10.73 -2.14 26.52
CA GLY A 132 -11.30 -3.40 26.06
C GLY A 132 -10.27 -4.40 25.57
N LYS A 133 -10.77 -5.49 25.01
CA LYS A 133 -9.95 -6.50 24.34
C LYS A 133 -9.92 -6.19 22.84
N PRO A 134 -8.77 -5.82 22.30
CA PRO A 134 -8.64 -5.59 20.86
C PRO A 134 -8.91 -6.88 20.10
N GLN A 135 -9.29 -6.76 18.84
CA GLN A 135 -9.39 -7.92 17.96
C GLN A 135 -8.04 -8.64 17.91
N ALA A 136 -8.05 -9.95 18.10
CA ALA A 136 -6.87 -10.77 17.85
C ALA A 136 -6.84 -11.22 16.39
N ALA A 137 -5.71 -11.04 15.72
CA ALA A 137 -5.49 -11.55 14.38
C ALA A 137 -5.51 -13.08 14.38
N LYS A 138 -6.06 -13.68 13.33
CA LYS A 138 -6.13 -15.15 13.15
C LYS A 138 -5.09 -15.62 12.14
N ASN A 139 -4.79 -14.80 11.17
CA ASN A 139 -3.87 -15.09 10.07
C ASN A 139 -3.09 -13.82 9.68
N PRO A 140 -2.27 -13.25 10.61
CA PRO A 140 -1.52 -12.03 10.36
C PRO A 140 -0.45 -12.22 9.26
N PRO A 141 -0.15 -11.20 8.46
CA PRO A 141 -0.72 -9.85 8.48
C PRO A 141 -2.06 -9.71 7.70
N TRP A 142 -2.54 -10.77 7.04
CA TRP A 142 -3.69 -10.75 6.12
C TRP A 142 -5.06 -10.53 6.79
N ASP A 143 -5.15 -10.65 8.10
CA ASP A 143 -6.25 -10.14 8.90
C ASP A 143 -5.73 -9.24 10.01
N GLY A 144 -6.45 -8.15 10.29
CA GLY A 144 -6.02 -7.15 11.26
C GLY A 144 -6.23 -7.56 12.71
N GLY A 145 -5.38 -7.05 13.58
CA GLY A 145 -5.51 -7.18 15.02
C GLY A 145 -4.21 -7.39 15.77
N PHE A 146 -4.35 -7.62 17.06
CA PHE A 146 -3.24 -7.96 17.95
C PHE A 146 -2.84 -9.42 17.80
N ILE A 147 -1.54 -9.67 17.82
CA ILE A 147 -0.92 -10.99 17.85
C ILE A 147 -0.33 -11.18 19.27
N TRP A 148 -0.93 -12.08 20.03
CA TRP A 148 -0.56 -12.37 21.41
C TRP A 148 0.11 -13.75 21.47
N GLU A 149 1.42 -13.77 21.43
CA GLU A 149 2.20 -15.01 21.37
C GLU A 149 3.24 -15.10 22.48
N LYS A 150 3.97 -16.18 22.49
CA LYS A 150 5.17 -16.38 23.28
C LYS A 150 6.33 -16.59 22.32
N ASP A 151 7.49 -16.04 22.67
CA ASP A 151 8.72 -16.29 21.94
C ASP A 151 9.25 -17.72 22.19
N GLU A 152 10.34 -18.10 21.54
CA GLU A 152 10.94 -19.43 21.68
C GLU A 152 11.42 -19.74 23.12
N ALA A 153 11.69 -18.70 23.91
CA ALA A 153 12.03 -18.83 25.33
C ALA A 153 10.80 -18.87 26.25
N GLY A 154 9.57 -18.80 25.67
CA GLY A 154 8.31 -18.84 26.43
C GLY A 154 7.91 -17.48 27.03
N ARG A 155 8.58 -16.38 26.67
CA ARG A 155 8.31 -15.03 27.15
C ARG A 155 7.23 -14.38 26.29
N ASP A 156 6.56 -13.35 26.81
CA ASP A 156 5.53 -12.63 26.07
C ASP A 156 6.10 -11.94 24.83
N TYR A 157 5.37 -12.10 23.72
CA TYR A 157 5.71 -11.55 22.43
C TYR A 157 4.44 -11.04 21.75
N VAL A 158 4.31 -9.73 21.66
CA VAL A 158 3.09 -9.07 21.22
C VAL A 158 3.39 -8.15 20.06
N SER A 159 2.51 -8.15 19.07
CA SER A 159 2.60 -7.26 17.91
C SER A 159 1.21 -6.91 17.39
N VAL A 160 1.12 -5.99 16.44
CA VAL A 160 -0.13 -5.60 15.78
C VAL A 160 0.09 -5.44 14.28
N ALA A 161 -0.91 -5.80 13.48
CA ALA A 161 -1.00 -5.51 12.06
C ALA A 161 -2.43 -5.06 11.74
N CYS A 162 -2.61 -4.07 10.88
CA CYS A 162 -3.93 -3.47 10.64
C CYS A 162 -4.23 -3.15 9.17
N GLU A 163 -3.36 -3.48 8.24
CA GLU A 163 -3.60 -3.25 6.82
C GLU A 163 -4.93 -3.90 6.36
N GLY A 164 -5.71 -3.15 5.60
CA GLY A 164 -7.02 -3.61 5.12
C GLY A 164 -8.17 -3.53 6.13
N ASP A 165 -7.94 -3.88 7.40
CA ASP A 165 -8.96 -3.86 8.45
C ASP A 165 -9.02 -2.55 9.24
N GLY A 166 -7.95 -1.74 9.17
CA GLY A 166 -7.80 -0.46 9.86
C GLY A 166 -7.40 -0.57 11.33
N CYS A 167 -6.88 0.52 11.89
CA CYS A 167 -6.45 0.59 13.28
C CYS A 167 -7.59 0.80 14.29
N GLY A 168 -8.79 1.09 13.84
CA GLY A 168 -9.99 1.10 14.70
C GLY A 168 -10.21 -0.18 15.48
N LEU A 169 -9.51 -1.26 15.12
CA LEU A 169 -9.49 -2.53 15.84
C LEU A 169 -8.92 -2.42 17.26
N TRP A 170 -8.10 -1.41 17.57
CA TRP A 170 -7.42 -1.32 18.86
C TRP A 170 -7.31 0.08 19.47
N TRP A 171 -7.52 1.15 18.70
CA TRP A 171 -7.59 2.52 19.21
C TRP A 171 -8.57 3.38 18.40
N PRO A 172 -9.21 4.40 19.01
CA PRO A 172 -10.16 5.27 18.31
C PRO A 172 -9.46 6.27 17.42
N LEU A 173 -9.90 6.39 16.15
CA LEU A 173 -9.30 7.28 15.17
C LEU A 173 -10.30 7.65 14.06
N LYS A 174 -9.90 8.51 13.15
CA LYS A 174 -10.53 8.65 11.83
C LYS A 174 -9.91 7.60 10.90
N ASP A 175 -10.52 6.42 10.84
CA ASP A 175 -9.95 5.25 10.18
C ASP A 175 -10.25 5.26 8.68
N HIS A 176 -9.57 6.14 7.96
CA HIS A 176 -9.62 6.22 6.51
C HIS A 176 -8.24 6.48 5.96
N ILE A 177 -7.84 5.72 4.93
CA ILE A 177 -6.48 5.74 4.37
C ILE A 177 -6.07 7.11 3.81
N SER A 178 -7.03 7.96 3.43
CA SER A 178 -6.75 9.31 2.92
C SER A 178 -6.48 10.35 4.01
N ASP A 179 -6.58 10.00 5.29
CA ASP A 179 -6.38 10.94 6.39
C ASP A 179 -5.11 10.57 7.16
N GLU A 180 -4.05 11.28 6.87
CA GLU A 180 -2.76 11.17 7.53
C GLU A 180 -2.55 12.41 8.39
N PRO A 181 -2.39 12.28 9.73
CA PRO A 181 -2.21 13.45 10.60
C PRO A 181 -0.98 14.25 10.16
N ASP A 182 -1.17 15.50 9.75
CA ASP A 182 -0.13 16.36 9.14
C ASP A 182 1.14 16.51 9.98
N ARG A 183 1.00 16.42 11.32
CA ARG A 183 2.09 16.54 12.29
C ARG A 183 2.37 15.23 13.01
N GLY A 184 2.00 14.10 12.39
CA GLY A 184 2.26 12.78 12.89
C GLY A 184 1.53 12.43 14.18
N ALA A 185 2.18 11.64 15.03
CA ALA A 185 1.58 11.13 16.25
C ALA A 185 2.61 10.95 17.37
N LYS A 186 2.16 11.15 18.60
CA LYS A 186 2.90 10.81 19.80
C LYS A 186 2.22 9.59 20.45
N MET A 187 2.99 8.55 20.71
CA MET A 187 2.52 7.29 21.25
C MET A 187 3.18 7.01 22.59
N THR A 188 2.37 6.93 23.63
CA THR A 188 2.81 6.61 25.00
C THR A 188 2.24 5.26 25.40
N PHE A 189 3.11 4.27 25.53
CA PHE A 189 2.73 2.90 25.91
C PHE A 189 3.26 2.56 27.28
N THR A 190 2.37 2.12 28.18
CA THR A 190 2.73 1.56 29.48
C THR A 190 2.56 0.04 29.39
N VAL A 191 3.64 -0.70 29.64
CA VAL A 191 3.74 -2.14 29.40
C VAL A 191 4.41 -2.85 30.60
N PRO A 192 4.36 -4.18 30.74
CA PRO A 192 5.14 -4.93 31.73
C PRO A 192 6.64 -4.56 31.66
N GLU A 193 7.29 -4.42 32.81
CA GLU A 193 8.67 -3.87 32.89
C GLU A 193 9.74 -4.78 32.30
N ASP A 194 9.45 -6.06 32.12
CA ASP A 194 10.31 -7.07 31.51
C ASP A 194 10.25 -7.06 29.96
N LEU A 195 9.36 -6.26 29.36
CA LEU A 195 9.21 -6.13 27.91
C LEU A 195 9.71 -4.77 27.43
N MET A 196 10.45 -4.80 26.32
CA MET A 196 10.73 -3.59 25.57
C MET A 196 9.56 -3.30 24.62
N CYS A 197 9.14 -2.05 24.58
CA CYS A 197 8.13 -1.56 23.64
C CYS A 197 8.79 -0.81 22.48
N VAL A 198 8.50 -1.23 21.25
CA VAL A 198 8.97 -0.59 20.01
C VAL A 198 7.78 -0.12 19.19
N SER A 199 7.88 1.07 18.61
CA SER A 199 6.84 1.68 17.76
C SER A 199 7.47 2.52 16.64
N ASN A 200 6.62 3.19 15.86
CA ASN A 200 7.01 4.10 14.79
C ASN A 200 7.77 5.33 15.32
N GLY A 201 8.54 5.97 14.44
CA GLY A 201 9.24 7.21 14.80
C GLY A 201 10.46 7.01 15.69
N LYS A 202 10.75 7.98 16.54
CA LYS A 202 11.87 7.97 17.49
C LYS A 202 11.42 7.70 18.91
N LEU A 203 12.20 6.94 19.65
CA LEU A 203 12.05 6.81 21.09
C LEU A 203 12.48 8.13 21.76
N ILE A 204 11.51 8.85 22.32
CA ILE A 204 11.73 10.14 22.99
C ILE A 204 12.07 9.94 24.46
N ASN A 205 11.40 8.97 25.11
CA ASN A 205 11.61 8.70 26.53
C ASN A 205 11.25 7.26 26.88
N SER A 206 11.91 6.73 27.89
CA SER A 206 11.51 5.47 28.54
C SER A 206 11.76 5.56 30.04
N VAL A 207 10.80 5.13 30.84
CA VAL A 207 10.84 5.22 32.31
C VAL A 207 10.31 3.91 32.91
N ASN A 208 11.10 3.32 33.83
CA ASN A 208 10.57 2.29 34.71
C ASN A 208 9.75 2.95 35.82
N ASN A 209 8.48 2.58 35.94
CA ASN A 209 7.54 3.20 36.88
C ASN A 209 7.70 2.67 38.33
N ASN A 210 8.58 1.72 38.55
CA ASN A 210 8.81 1.06 39.85
C ASN A 210 7.55 0.38 40.44
N ASN A 211 6.66 -0.09 39.58
CA ASN A 211 5.40 -0.77 39.95
C ASN A 211 5.12 -1.99 39.07
N GLY A 212 6.17 -2.61 38.50
CA GLY A 212 6.08 -3.73 37.56
C GLY A 212 5.76 -3.31 36.11
N LYS A 213 5.77 -2.03 35.82
CA LYS A 213 5.56 -1.50 34.46
C LYS A 213 6.61 -0.48 34.06
N SER A 214 6.82 -0.37 32.76
CA SER A 214 7.63 0.67 32.11
C SER A 214 6.78 1.45 31.12
N THR A 215 7.07 2.74 30.97
CA THR A 215 6.41 3.61 29.99
C THR A 215 7.40 4.02 28.91
N TYR A 216 7.03 3.86 27.65
CA TYR A 216 7.79 4.25 26.48
C TYR A 216 7.04 5.34 25.72
N VAL A 217 7.74 6.38 25.30
CA VAL A 217 7.19 7.50 24.49
C VAL A 217 7.91 7.51 23.16
N TRP A 218 7.15 7.24 22.09
CA TRP A 218 7.59 7.31 20.71
C TRP A 218 6.92 8.48 20.01
N GLU A 219 7.58 9.05 19.01
CA GLU A 219 7.06 10.20 18.26
C GLU A 219 7.39 10.07 16.78
N VAL A 220 6.37 10.27 15.96
CA VAL A 220 6.45 10.47 14.52
C VAL A 220 6.12 11.93 14.26
N THR A 221 6.97 12.61 13.50
CA THR A 221 6.83 14.05 13.19
C THR A 221 6.37 14.31 11.75
N ASN A 222 6.45 13.28 10.89
CA ASN A 222 5.95 13.32 9.52
C ASN A 222 4.50 12.85 9.46
N PRO A 223 3.74 13.19 8.40
CA PRO A 223 2.47 12.52 8.12
C PRO A 223 2.66 11.01 8.13
N ILE A 224 1.71 10.29 8.71
CA ILE A 224 1.74 8.83 8.81
C ILE A 224 0.34 8.27 8.56
N ASN A 225 0.25 7.29 7.67
CA ASN A 225 -1.02 6.61 7.50
C ASN A 225 -1.43 5.88 8.78
N ASN A 226 -2.70 5.96 9.12
CA ASN A 226 -3.21 5.44 10.38
C ASN A 226 -2.95 3.95 10.57
N TYR A 227 -3.06 3.12 9.51
CA TYR A 227 -2.82 1.67 9.61
C TYR A 227 -1.36 1.34 9.93
N ASN A 228 -0.45 2.27 9.69
CA ASN A 228 0.97 2.12 9.99
C ASN A 228 1.31 2.32 11.47
N ILE A 229 0.45 3.00 12.25
CA ILE A 229 0.70 3.18 13.69
C ILE A 229 0.61 1.82 14.38
N SER A 230 1.72 1.40 14.99
CA SER A 230 1.91 0.04 15.48
C SER A 230 2.65 -0.03 16.81
N VAL A 231 2.53 -1.15 17.50
CA VAL A 231 3.25 -1.44 18.74
C VAL A 231 3.73 -2.88 18.75
N GLN A 232 5.00 -3.08 19.13
CA GLN A 232 5.63 -4.39 19.28
C GLN A 232 6.24 -4.50 20.67
N LEU A 233 5.94 -5.60 21.38
CA LEU A 233 6.46 -5.89 22.70
C LEU A 233 7.22 -7.21 22.68
N GLY A 234 8.42 -7.22 23.24
CA GLY A 234 9.23 -8.42 23.33
C GLY A 234 10.52 -8.18 24.10
N ASN A 235 11.29 -9.24 24.27
CA ASN A 235 12.63 -9.14 24.85
C ASN A 235 13.65 -8.71 23.78
N TYR A 236 13.42 -7.52 23.24
CA TYR A 236 14.23 -6.97 22.18
C TYR A 236 15.59 -6.47 22.65
N VAL A 237 16.57 -6.58 21.76
CA VAL A 237 17.85 -5.88 21.83
C VAL A 237 18.02 -5.01 20.60
N SER A 238 18.71 -3.89 20.76
CA SER A 238 19.01 -3.00 19.62
C SER A 238 20.19 -3.54 18.83
N LEU A 239 20.06 -3.46 17.51
CA LEU A 239 21.10 -3.69 16.52
C LEU A 239 21.31 -2.38 15.74
N VAL A 240 22.43 -1.71 16.02
CA VAL A 240 22.75 -0.42 15.41
C VAL A 240 23.50 -0.61 14.11
N ASP A 241 23.03 0.04 13.05
CA ASP A 241 23.68 0.09 11.74
C ASP A 241 23.72 1.54 11.21
N THR A 242 24.40 1.78 10.10
CA THR A 242 24.49 3.10 9.48
C THR A 242 24.34 3.03 7.97
N VAL A 243 23.69 4.03 7.39
CA VAL A 243 23.58 4.18 5.95
C VAL A 243 24.17 5.52 5.50
N HIS A 244 24.93 5.48 4.39
CA HIS A 244 25.42 6.69 3.74
C HIS A 244 24.42 7.11 2.67
N ARG A 245 23.82 8.26 2.84
CA ARG A 245 22.89 8.87 1.89
C ARG A 245 23.60 9.41 0.66
N SER A 246 22.88 9.57 -0.43
CA SER A 246 23.37 10.17 -1.68
C SER A 246 23.93 11.59 -1.51
N ASN A 247 23.41 12.35 -0.53
CA ASN A 247 23.88 13.71 -0.20
C ASN A 247 25.10 13.77 0.75
N GLY A 248 25.70 12.61 1.08
CA GLY A 248 26.87 12.49 1.95
C GLY A 248 26.58 12.45 3.45
N LYS A 249 25.33 12.62 3.88
CA LYS A 249 24.96 12.42 5.30
C LYS A 249 25.03 10.95 5.68
N ILE A 250 25.33 10.70 6.95
CA ILE A 250 25.30 9.36 7.56
C ILE A 250 24.13 9.33 8.52
N GLU A 251 23.22 8.39 8.33
CA GLU A 251 22.06 8.17 9.19
C GLU A 251 22.24 6.86 9.96
N THR A 252 21.74 6.85 11.18
CA THR A 252 21.76 5.67 12.06
C THR A 252 20.45 4.90 11.92
N LEU A 253 20.56 3.60 11.72
CA LEU A 253 19.44 2.65 11.70
C LEU A 253 19.45 1.90 13.03
N ASN A 254 18.33 1.93 13.75
CA ASN A 254 18.21 1.25 15.05
C ASN A 254 17.22 0.09 14.92
N HIS A 255 17.69 -1.08 14.52
CA HIS A 255 16.87 -2.27 14.39
C HIS A 255 16.61 -2.93 15.76
N TYR A 256 15.50 -3.63 15.88
CA TYR A 256 15.12 -4.34 17.09
C TYR A 256 14.84 -5.81 16.78
N VAL A 257 15.45 -6.68 17.55
CA VAL A 257 15.42 -8.13 17.35
C VAL A 257 15.40 -8.83 18.70
N LEU A 258 14.76 -10.00 18.79
CA LEU A 258 14.81 -10.81 20.01
C LEU A 258 16.26 -11.16 20.37
N ASP A 259 16.57 -11.14 21.65
CA ASP A 259 17.95 -11.23 22.16
C ASP A 259 18.73 -12.43 21.61
N TYR A 260 18.09 -13.58 21.45
CA TYR A 260 18.70 -14.81 20.92
C TYR A 260 18.83 -14.83 19.39
N HIS A 261 18.18 -13.91 18.66
CA HIS A 261 18.31 -13.78 17.20
C HIS A 261 19.31 -12.71 16.76
N LYS A 262 19.97 -12.02 17.70
CA LYS A 262 20.90 -10.92 17.39
C LYS A 262 21.98 -11.30 16.38
N GLU A 263 22.56 -12.50 16.48
CA GLU A 263 23.62 -12.95 15.59
C GLU A 263 23.13 -13.11 14.15
N VAL A 264 22.03 -13.82 13.94
CA VAL A 264 21.46 -14.03 12.59
C VAL A 264 20.95 -12.72 12.00
N ALA A 265 20.29 -11.87 12.79
CA ALA A 265 19.82 -10.56 12.34
C ALA A 265 20.98 -9.65 11.91
N SER A 266 22.15 -9.75 12.55
CA SER A 266 23.34 -8.98 12.15
C SER A 266 23.85 -9.31 10.74
N THR A 267 23.43 -10.42 10.16
CA THR A 267 23.75 -10.81 8.78
C THR A 267 22.67 -10.40 7.78
N VAL A 268 21.40 -10.31 8.20
CA VAL A 268 20.25 -10.02 7.34
C VAL A 268 19.93 -8.53 7.30
N PHE A 269 19.76 -7.89 8.45
CA PHE A 269 19.28 -6.51 8.54
C PHE A 269 20.18 -5.47 7.85
N PRO A 270 21.52 -5.63 7.77
CA PRO A 270 22.35 -4.72 6.98
C PRO A 270 22.02 -4.67 5.49
N GLN A 271 21.23 -5.61 4.96
CA GLN A 271 20.74 -5.56 3.59
C GLN A 271 19.81 -4.35 3.35
N ALA A 272 19.11 -3.84 4.39
CA ALA A 272 18.30 -2.64 4.32
C ALA A 272 19.06 -1.45 3.71
N ARG A 273 20.36 -1.32 4.00
CA ARG A 273 21.21 -0.27 3.38
C ARG A 273 21.25 -0.34 1.86
N LYS A 274 21.25 -1.56 1.31
CA LYS A 274 21.28 -1.76 -0.16
C LYS A 274 19.94 -1.38 -0.75
N VAL A 275 18.85 -1.74 -0.09
CA VAL A 275 17.49 -1.41 -0.51
C VAL A 275 17.26 0.10 -0.45
N ILE A 276 17.55 0.76 0.68
CA ILE A 276 17.42 2.22 0.82
C ILE A 276 18.20 2.96 -0.28
N ARG A 277 19.45 2.57 -0.55
CA ARG A 277 20.25 3.20 -1.61
C ARG A 277 19.65 2.99 -3.00
N PHE A 278 19.09 1.80 -3.27
CA PHE A 278 18.40 1.53 -4.52
C PHE A 278 17.21 2.47 -4.70
N PHE A 279 16.39 2.62 -3.68
CA PHE A 279 15.22 3.48 -3.73
C PHE A 279 15.60 4.96 -3.81
N GLU A 280 16.54 5.45 -3.01
CA GLU A 280 17.01 6.85 -3.10
C GLU A 280 17.55 7.18 -4.50
N LYS A 281 18.28 6.27 -5.13
CA LYS A 281 18.79 6.44 -6.50
C LYS A 281 17.68 6.53 -7.54
N ASN A 282 16.68 5.64 -7.44
CA ASN A 282 15.68 5.44 -8.49
C ASN A 282 14.41 6.26 -8.28
N PHE A 283 14.02 6.57 -7.03
CA PHE A 283 12.71 7.18 -6.69
C PHE A 283 12.81 8.44 -5.83
N GLY A 284 14.02 8.87 -5.45
CA GLY A 284 14.24 10.06 -4.62
C GLY A 284 14.53 9.72 -3.17
N ASP A 285 14.92 10.74 -2.41
CA ASP A 285 15.34 10.59 -1.01
C ASP A 285 14.26 9.90 -0.17
N TYR A 286 14.67 9.13 0.85
CA TYR A 286 13.77 8.63 1.88
C TYR A 286 13.17 9.81 2.64
N GLN A 287 11.84 9.83 2.74
CA GLN A 287 11.10 11.03 3.16
C GLN A 287 11.00 11.19 4.68
N PHE A 288 11.33 10.15 5.46
CA PHE A 288 11.04 10.08 6.90
C PHE A 288 12.30 9.99 7.76
N TRP A 289 13.43 10.55 7.31
CA TRP A 289 14.69 10.53 8.07
C TRP A 289 14.58 11.20 9.44
N GLU A 290 13.67 12.17 9.60
CA GLU A 290 13.39 12.81 10.88
C GLU A 290 12.86 11.79 11.91
N ASP A 291 12.10 10.78 11.46
CA ASP A 291 11.53 9.73 12.29
C ASP A 291 12.43 8.47 12.36
N GLY A 292 13.49 8.45 11.53
CA GLY A 292 14.44 7.35 11.43
C GLY A 292 13.92 6.19 10.58
N PHE A 293 14.70 5.11 10.54
CA PHE A 293 14.34 3.83 9.90
C PHE A 293 14.77 2.67 10.79
N LYS A 294 13.90 1.71 11.00
CA LYS A 294 14.21 0.49 11.72
C LYS A 294 13.49 -0.73 11.15
N LEU A 295 14.14 -1.87 11.23
CA LEU A 295 13.49 -3.17 11.11
C LEU A 295 13.18 -3.66 12.52
N VAL A 296 11.99 -4.21 12.71
CA VAL A 296 11.54 -4.77 13.99
C VAL A 296 11.13 -6.21 13.78
N GLU A 297 11.75 -7.14 14.49
CA GLU A 297 11.37 -8.54 14.42
C GLU A 297 9.97 -8.76 14.99
N VAL A 298 9.16 -9.54 14.27
CA VAL A 298 7.80 -9.94 14.66
C VAL A 298 7.57 -11.42 14.40
N SER A 299 6.49 -11.98 14.96
CA SER A 299 6.15 -13.39 14.83
C SER A 299 5.39 -13.75 13.55
N TYR A 300 4.90 -12.76 12.81
CA TYR A 300 4.25 -12.92 11.50
C TYR A 300 5.21 -12.55 10.35
N LEU A 301 4.76 -12.65 9.11
CA LEU A 301 5.63 -12.51 7.93
C LEU A 301 6.34 -11.15 7.88
N GLY A 302 5.61 -10.06 7.82
CA GLY A 302 6.11 -8.69 7.74
C GLY A 302 4.97 -7.71 7.53
N MET A 303 5.29 -6.41 7.63
CA MET A 303 4.36 -5.31 7.41
C MET A 303 5.14 -3.99 7.27
N GLU A 304 4.66 -3.11 6.43
CA GLU A 304 5.30 -1.86 6.02
C GLU A 304 5.13 -0.70 7.01
N HIS A 305 5.01 -0.95 8.30
CA HIS A 305 4.82 0.12 9.28
C HIS A 305 5.86 1.23 9.12
N GLN A 306 5.42 2.43 8.74
CA GLN A 306 6.30 3.58 8.44
C GLN A 306 7.35 3.79 9.51
N SER A 307 8.63 3.89 9.13
CA SER A 307 9.81 4.04 10.01
C SER A 307 10.05 2.91 11.01
N ALA A 308 9.18 1.89 11.06
CA ALA A 308 9.26 0.73 11.95
C ALA A 308 8.84 -0.56 11.22
N VAL A 309 9.41 -0.78 10.05
CA VAL A 309 9.14 -1.91 9.16
C VAL A 309 9.28 -3.22 9.93
N THR A 310 8.21 -4.02 9.97
CA THR A 310 8.24 -5.29 10.70
C THR A 310 8.68 -6.44 9.80
N TYR A 311 9.42 -7.38 10.40
CA TYR A 311 10.06 -8.47 9.68
C TYR A 311 10.10 -9.74 10.53
N GLY A 312 9.49 -10.83 10.07
CA GLY A 312 9.34 -12.05 10.88
C GLY A 312 9.79 -13.34 10.22
N ASN A 313 10.51 -13.26 9.13
CA ASN A 313 10.61 -14.37 8.22
C ASN A 313 11.72 -15.40 8.47
N VAL A 314 12.92 -14.99 8.85
CA VAL A 314 14.14 -15.82 8.63
C VAL A 314 14.25 -16.99 9.58
N TRP A 315 13.76 -16.86 10.79
CA TRP A 315 14.00 -17.79 11.88
C TRP A 315 12.73 -18.36 12.51
N ASN A 316 11.57 -17.88 12.11
CA ASN A 316 10.33 -18.47 12.58
C ASN A 316 10.01 -19.73 11.77
N ASN A 317 10.00 -20.88 12.46
CA ASN A 317 9.51 -22.16 11.94
C ASN A 317 7.98 -22.13 11.75
N TRP A 318 7.49 -21.18 10.97
CA TRP A 318 6.11 -21.22 10.49
C TRP A 318 5.99 -22.45 9.61
N GLY A 319 5.46 -23.53 10.12
CA GLY A 319 5.18 -24.88 9.63
C GLY A 319 5.08 -25.18 8.14
N GLY A 320 5.71 -24.39 7.28
CA GLY A 320 5.82 -24.52 5.85
C GLY A 320 7.14 -23.96 5.36
N ASP A 321 7.59 -24.36 4.19
CA ASP A 321 8.81 -23.84 3.56
C ASP A 321 8.64 -22.37 3.11
N HIS A 322 8.38 -21.47 4.08
CA HIS A 322 8.29 -20.01 3.86
C HIS A 322 9.60 -19.42 3.31
N ARG A 323 10.70 -20.14 3.45
CA ARG A 323 11.95 -19.87 2.76
C ARG A 323 11.82 -19.76 1.24
N SER A 324 10.72 -20.19 0.64
CA SER A 324 10.47 -20.02 -0.78
C SER A 324 10.04 -18.59 -1.17
N TRP A 325 9.43 -17.81 -0.26
CA TRP A 325 9.01 -16.42 -0.52
C TRP A 325 10.14 -15.42 -0.30
N THR A 326 11.08 -15.75 0.54
CA THR A 326 12.10 -14.86 1.08
C THR A 326 13.50 -15.29 0.73
N LYS A 327 13.65 -16.49 0.18
CA LYS A 327 14.93 -16.83 -0.39
C LYS A 327 15.27 -15.75 -1.38
N ASP A 328 16.31 -15.05 -0.93
CA ASP A 328 17.28 -14.45 -1.79
C ASP A 328 16.76 -14.38 -3.20
N TYR A 329 16.27 -13.25 -3.63
CA TYR A 329 16.10 -13.09 -5.04
C TYR A 329 17.44 -13.42 -5.68
N TYR A 330 17.56 -14.68 -6.11
CA TYR A 330 18.76 -15.22 -6.78
C TYR A 330 20.06 -15.06 -5.97
N GLY A 331 20.00 -15.05 -4.63
CA GLY A 331 21.18 -14.90 -3.75
C GLY A 331 21.68 -13.47 -3.54
N ILE A 332 20.91 -12.44 -3.91
CA ILE A 332 21.38 -11.04 -3.87
C ILE A 332 20.73 -10.19 -2.78
N ILE A 333 19.50 -10.53 -2.35
CA ILE A 333 18.73 -9.78 -1.36
C ILE A 333 17.63 -10.64 -0.75
N ASP A 334 17.32 -10.42 0.52
CA ASP A 334 16.11 -10.96 1.14
C ASP A 334 14.87 -10.27 0.56
N GLY A 335 13.97 -11.07 -0.02
CA GLY A 335 12.81 -10.55 -0.75
C GLY A 335 11.78 -9.87 0.15
N LEU A 336 11.55 -10.39 1.35
CA LEU A 336 10.63 -9.76 2.29
C LEU A 336 11.18 -8.42 2.78
N LEU A 337 12.44 -8.40 3.20
CA LEU A 337 13.09 -7.16 3.61
C LEU A 337 13.05 -6.11 2.49
N PHE A 338 13.25 -6.53 1.24
CA PHE A 338 13.14 -5.63 0.10
C PHE A 338 11.71 -5.08 -0.04
N HIS A 339 10.71 -5.98 -0.05
CA HIS A 339 9.29 -5.65 -0.25
C HIS A 339 8.80 -4.67 0.82
N GLU A 340 8.96 -5.01 2.09
CA GLU A 340 8.51 -4.17 3.20
C GLU A 340 9.27 -2.81 3.26
N THR A 341 10.54 -2.79 2.88
CA THR A 341 11.30 -1.52 2.77
C THR A 341 10.84 -0.69 1.56
N ALA A 342 10.39 -1.32 0.47
CA ALA A 342 9.88 -0.63 -0.71
C ALA A 342 8.67 0.25 -0.40
N HIS A 343 7.86 -0.19 0.54
CA HIS A 343 6.67 0.53 0.98
C HIS A 343 6.96 1.87 1.66
N GLU A 344 8.17 2.12 2.14
CA GLU A 344 8.54 3.46 2.61
C GLU A 344 8.44 4.52 1.50
N TRP A 345 8.51 4.11 0.23
CA TRP A 345 8.22 4.94 -0.95
C TRP A 345 6.81 4.70 -1.47
N TRP A 346 6.41 3.42 -1.67
CA TRP A 346 5.14 3.00 -2.26
C TRP A 346 4.17 2.50 -1.20
N GLY A 347 3.38 3.39 -0.61
CA GLY A 347 2.48 3.10 0.50
C GLY A 347 2.59 4.12 1.63
N ASN A 348 3.81 4.44 2.08
CA ASN A 348 4.04 5.38 3.17
C ASN A 348 4.26 6.81 2.66
N SER A 349 5.18 7.02 1.69
CA SER A 349 5.39 8.34 1.10
C SER A 349 4.36 8.68 0.01
N ILE A 350 3.91 7.69 -0.73
CA ILE A 350 2.88 7.82 -1.76
C ILE A 350 1.76 6.87 -1.37
N THR A 351 0.74 7.40 -0.73
CA THR A 351 -0.35 6.61 -0.18
C THR A 351 -1.56 6.62 -1.11
N ALA A 352 -2.22 5.48 -1.28
CA ALA A 352 -3.48 5.39 -1.98
C ALA A 352 -4.58 6.16 -1.22
N LYS A 353 -5.37 6.97 -1.92
CA LYS A 353 -6.49 7.74 -1.32
C LYS A 353 -7.62 6.85 -0.81
N ASP A 354 -7.73 5.64 -1.33
CA ASP A 354 -8.82 4.71 -1.06
C ASP A 354 -8.29 3.27 -1.23
N PRO A 355 -8.78 2.29 -0.45
CA PRO A 355 -8.42 0.88 -0.62
C PRO A 355 -8.60 0.35 -2.05
N ALA A 356 -9.48 0.96 -2.85
CA ALA A 356 -9.65 0.63 -4.26
C ALA A 356 -8.35 0.75 -5.09
N HIS A 357 -7.39 1.54 -4.64
CA HIS A 357 -6.16 1.86 -5.36
C HIS A 357 -4.89 1.19 -4.77
N MET A 358 -5.04 0.16 -3.92
CA MET A 358 -3.92 -0.51 -3.24
C MET A 358 -2.88 -1.13 -4.18
N TRP A 359 -3.17 -1.31 -5.46
CA TRP A 359 -2.17 -1.70 -6.45
C TRP A 359 -1.01 -0.68 -6.55
N LEU A 360 -1.25 0.59 -6.16
CA LEU A 360 -0.21 1.63 -6.09
C LEU A 360 0.81 1.34 -4.97
N HIS A 361 0.42 0.64 -3.92
CA HIS A 361 1.34 0.14 -2.89
C HIS A 361 2.00 -1.14 -3.40
N GLU A 362 1.22 -2.19 -3.59
CA GLU A 362 1.66 -3.55 -3.77
C GLU A 362 2.25 -3.83 -5.15
N GLY A 363 1.58 -3.37 -6.19
CA GLY A 363 2.02 -3.58 -7.57
C GLY A 363 3.33 -2.84 -7.88
N THR A 364 3.50 -1.63 -7.33
CA THR A 364 4.74 -0.86 -7.50
C THR A 364 5.88 -1.40 -6.62
N ALA A 365 5.59 -1.90 -5.41
CA ALA A 365 6.59 -2.58 -4.58
C ALA A 365 7.12 -3.82 -5.30
N VAL A 366 6.24 -4.72 -5.78
CA VAL A 366 6.64 -5.92 -6.56
C VAL A 366 7.35 -5.55 -7.85
N TYR A 367 6.94 -4.48 -8.54
CA TYR A 367 7.66 -4.05 -9.75
C TYR A 367 9.04 -3.46 -9.43
N SER A 368 9.21 -2.82 -8.26
CA SER A 368 10.51 -2.35 -7.79
C SER A 368 11.47 -3.52 -7.48
N GLU A 369 10.94 -4.67 -7.02
CA GLU A 369 11.72 -5.92 -6.91
C GLU A 369 12.27 -6.34 -8.27
N ALA A 370 11.42 -6.33 -9.31
CA ALA A 370 11.82 -6.64 -10.68
C ALA A 370 12.91 -5.68 -11.19
N MET A 371 12.74 -4.36 -10.96
CA MET A 371 13.73 -3.34 -11.32
C MET A 371 15.08 -3.59 -10.63
N PHE A 372 15.06 -3.95 -9.35
CA PHE A 372 16.28 -4.25 -8.61
C PHE A 372 16.99 -5.47 -9.19
N ILE A 373 16.25 -6.55 -9.46
CA ILE A 373 16.78 -7.76 -10.09
C ILE A 373 17.38 -7.44 -11.47
N GLU A 374 16.70 -6.61 -12.27
CA GLU A 374 17.20 -6.18 -13.58
C GLU A 374 18.53 -5.42 -13.47
N GLN A 375 18.63 -4.48 -12.51
CA GLN A 375 19.85 -3.69 -12.31
C GLN A 375 21.03 -4.53 -11.80
N GLU A 376 20.77 -5.55 -11.00
CA GLU A 376 21.83 -6.39 -10.40
C GLU A 376 22.22 -7.58 -11.28
N LEU A 377 21.26 -8.22 -11.96
CA LEU A 377 21.44 -9.50 -12.64
C LEU A 377 21.06 -9.48 -14.13
N GLY A 378 20.48 -8.38 -14.60
CA GLY A 378 20.11 -8.20 -16.00
C GLY A 378 18.70 -8.65 -16.35
N TYR A 379 18.27 -8.22 -17.54
CA TYR A 379 16.90 -8.33 -18.03
C TYR A 379 16.33 -9.75 -18.04
N ASN A 380 17.11 -10.76 -18.47
CA ASN A 380 16.62 -12.13 -18.56
C ASN A 380 16.27 -12.74 -17.19
N VAL A 381 17.01 -12.39 -16.13
CA VAL A 381 16.72 -12.86 -14.77
C VAL A 381 15.46 -12.16 -14.23
N MET A 382 15.31 -10.88 -14.52
CA MET A 382 14.10 -10.13 -14.21
C MET A 382 12.87 -10.73 -14.91
N LEU A 383 12.99 -11.11 -16.18
CA LEU A 383 11.89 -11.78 -16.89
C LEU A 383 11.49 -13.11 -16.24
N ASP A 384 12.44 -13.95 -15.82
CA ASP A 384 12.12 -15.18 -15.08
C ASP A 384 11.34 -14.87 -13.80
N PHE A 385 11.74 -13.84 -13.06
CA PHE A 385 11.03 -13.36 -11.89
C PHE A 385 9.59 -12.93 -12.24
N MET A 386 9.40 -12.08 -13.25
CA MET A 386 8.09 -11.60 -13.68
C MET A 386 7.19 -12.76 -14.14
N LEU A 387 7.72 -13.73 -14.89
CA LEU A 387 6.97 -14.90 -15.34
C LEU A 387 6.48 -15.77 -14.16
N ARG A 388 7.27 -15.90 -13.10
CA ARG A 388 6.83 -16.58 -11.85
C ARG A 388 5.69 -15.83 -11.18
N LYS A 389 5.77 -14.50 -11.07
CA LYS A 389 4.69 -13.65 -10.52
C LYS A 389 3.40 -13.78 -11.35
N ARG A 390 3.50 -13.89 -12.69
CA ARG A 390 2.36 -14.07 -13.58
C ARG A 390 1.49 -15.29 -13.23
N ASN A 391 2.12 -16.38 -12.79
CA ASN A 391 1.40 -17.60 -12.43
C ASN A 391 0.47 -17.44 -11.22
N GLY A 392 0.66 -16.40 -10.41
CA GLY A 392 -0.19 -16.09 -9.26
C GLY A 392 -1.41 -15.23 -9.59
N ILE A 393 -1.51 -14.67 -10.80
CA ILE A 393 -2.60 -13.76 -11.18
C ILE A 393 -3.90 -14.54 -11.40
N GLN A 394 -4.98 -14.10 -10.76
CA GLN A 394 -6.28 -14.79 -10.77
C GLN A 394 -7.30 -14.17 -11.72
N ASN A 395 -7.27 -12.85 -11.94
CA ASN A 395 -8.22 -12.09 -12.78
C ASN A 395 -9.69 -12.30 -12.42
N LYS A 396 -10.00 -12.48 -11.13
CA LYS A 396 -11.39 -12.66 -10.69
C LYS A 396 -12.17 -11.35 -10.71
N ILE A 397 -11.50 -10.27 -10.37
CA ILE A 397 -12.05 -8.90 -10.28
C ILE A 397 -11.05 -7.92 -10.87
N PRO A 398 -11.46 -6.69 -11.25
CA PRO A 398 -10.54 -5.60 -11.55
C PRO A 398 -9.60 -5.31 -10.39
N ILE A 399 -8.39 -4.82 -10.67
CA ILE A 399 -7.44 -4.45 -9.60
C ILE A 399 -7.75 -3.10 -8.97
N VAL A 400 -8.48 -2.24 -9.67
CA VAL A 400 -9.10 -1.04 -9.09
C VAL A 400 -10.51 -1.43 -8.65
N GLY A 401 -10.75 -1.33 -7.33
CA GLY A 401 -12.00 -1.70 -6.70
C GLY A 401 -13.06 -0.58 -6.72
N PRO A 402 -14.19 -0.79 -6.02
CA PRO A 402 -15.13 0.27 -5.76
C PRO A 402 -14.57 1.23 -4.71
N GLU A 403 -14.59 2.53 -5.00
CA GLU A 403 -14.24 3.58 -4.03
C GLU A 403 -15.32 3.74 -2.94
N ASN A 404 -14.93 4.34 -1.82
CA ASN A 404 -15.77 4.58 -0.65
C ASN A 404 -16.30 3.29 0.01
N GLU A 405 -15.55 2.22 -0.10
CA GLU A 405 -15.83 0.93 0.51
C GLU A 405 -14.53 0.39 1.10
N ASN A 406 -14.57 -0.11 2.34
CA ASN A 406 -13.38 -0.78 2.87
C ASN A 406 -13.24 -2.16 2.21
N TYR A 407 -12.69 -2.16 1.00
CA TYR A 407 -12.49 -3.34 0.16
C TYR A 407 -11.40 -3.09 -0.89
N TRP A 408 -10.53 -4.05 -1.10
CA TRP A 408 -9.49 -4.01 -2.14
C TRP A 408 -9.27 -5.39 -2.80
N ALA A 409 -8.70 -5.35 -4.01
CA ALA A 409 -8.48 -6.55 -4.83
C ALA A 409 -7.22 -7.31 -4.41
N PHE A 410 -7.23 -7.83 -3.19
CA PHE A 410 -6.10 -8.56 -2.62
C PHE A 410 -5.55 -9.65 -3.58
N GLY A 411 -4.24 -9.82 -3.62
CA GLY A 411 -3.53 -10.79 -4.46
C GLY A 411 -3.23 -10.28 -5.87
N ASP A 412 -4.23 -9.87 -6.65
CA ASP A 412 -4.01 -9.32 -7.99
C ASP A 412 -3.44 -7.89 -7.95
N SER A 413 -3.64 -7.14 -6.87
CA SER A 413 -2.98 -5.85 -6.64
C SER A 413 -1.45 -5.96 -6.72
N TYR A 414 -0.88 -7.05 -6.18
CA TYR A 414 0.55 -7.39 -6.23
C TYR A 414 1.00 -7.77 -7.65
N ASN A 415 0.64 -8.98 -8.05
CA ASN A 415 1.20 -9.62 -9.24
C ASN A 415 0.68 -9.01 -10.55
N LYS A 416 -0.64 -8.78 -10.66
CA LYS A 416 -1.22 -8.15 -11.86
C LYS A 416 -0.81 -6.67 -11.92
N GLY A 417 -0.77 -5.95 -10.78
CA GLY A 417 -0.27 -4.59 -10.71
C GLY A 417 1.13 -4.46 -11.30
N ALA A 418 2.06 -5.30 -10.85
CA ALA A 418 3.43 -5.35 -11.39
C ALA A 418 3.47 -5.69 -12.89
N TRP A 419 2.64 -6.66 -13.33
CA TRP A 419 2.57 -7.03 -14.75
C TRP A 419 1.97 -5.96 -15.65
N VAL A 420 1.03 -5.16 -15.13
CA VAL A 420 0.50 -4.00 -15.86
C VAL A 420 1.61 -2.96 -16.07
N LEU A 421 2.39 -2.68 -15.04
CA LEU A 421 3.54 -1.75 -15.14
C LEU A 421 4.60 -2.28 -16.13
N HIS A 422 4.92 -3.59 -16.08
CA HIS A 422 5.84 -4.21 -17.04
C HIS A 422 5.34 -4.13 -18.47
N THR A 423 4.06 -4.42 -18.69
CA THR A 423 3.42 -4.28 -20.02
C THR A 423 3.44 -2.83 -20.50
N LEU A 424 3.14 -1.88 -19.62
CA LEU A 424 3.14 -0.45 -19.95
C LEU A 424 4.52 0.05 -20.37
N ARG A 425 5.60 -0.42 -19.73
CA ARG A 425 6.98 -0.16 -20.14
C ARG A 425 7.19 -0.51 -21.61
N HIS A 426 6.73 -1.70 -22.03
CA HIS A 426 6.89 -2.16 -23.42
C HIS A 426 5.92 -1.49 -24.40
N VAL A 427 4.75 -1.04 -23.93
CA VAL A 427 3.84 -0.20 -24.74
C VAL A 427 4.47 1.17 -25.02
N ILE A 428 5.13 1.77 -24.05
CA ILE A 428 5.85 3.06 -24.16
C ILE A 428 7.09 2.91 -25.06
N ASP A 429 7.78 1.77 -25.04
CA ASP A 429 8.92 1.44 -25.89
C ASP A 429 10.11 2.43 -25.79
N ASP A 430 10.28 3.02 -24.62
CA ASP A 430 11.41 3.90 -24.27
C ASP A 430 11.72 3.74 -22.77
N ASP A 431 12.73 2.93 -22.47
CA ASP A 431 13.14 2.65 -21.08
C ASP A 431 13.55 3.90 -20.31
N ASN A 432 14.28 4.83 -20.95
CA ASN A 432 14.70 6.05 -20.28
C ASN A 432 13.51 6.93 -19.90
N LEU A 433 12.54 7.03 -20.79
CA LEU A 433 11.30 7.75 -20.55
C LEU A 433 10.49 7.05 -19.44
N TRP A 434 10.40 5.71 -19.48
CA TRP A 434 9.68 4.92 -18.49
C TRP A 434 10.25 5.11 -17.08
N TRP A 435 11.55 4.91 -16.89
CA TRP A 435 12.19 5.08 -15.58
C TRP A 435 12.09 6.52 -15.06
N LYS A 436 12.24 7.48 -15.95
CA LYS A 436 12.03 8.89 -15.59
C LYS A 436 10.58 9.17 -15.19
N THR A 437 9.61 8.56 -15.84
CA THR A 437 8.18 8.71 -15.53
C THR A 437 7.89 8.17 -14.14
N LEU A 438 8.33 6.97 -13.80
CA LEU A 438 8.17 6.40 -12.45
C LEU A 438 8.89 7.25 -11.39
N LYS A 439 10.14 7.64 -11.64
CA LYS A 439 10.90 8.49 -10.71
C LYS A 439 10.19 9.81 -10.45
N THR A 440 9.71 10.48 -11.51
CA THR A 440 9.01 11.76 -11.32
C THR A 440 7.64 11.57 -10.68
N PHE A 441 6.96 10.46 -10.88
CA PHE A 441 5.74 10.17 -10.12
C PHE A 441 6.04 10.08 -8.62
N ALA A 442 7.09 9.35 -8.25
CA ALA A 442 7.51 9.23 -6.86
C ALA A 442 7.93 10.56 -6.23
N THR A 443 8.73 11.36 -6.93
CA THR A 443 9.24 12.63 -6.37
C THR A 443 8.21 13.76 -6.37
N ASP A 444 7.33 13.80 -7.38
CA ASP A 444 6.31 14.83 -7.50
C ASP A 444 5.15 14.62 -6.49
N ASN A 445 4.96 13.39 -6.02
CA ASN A 445 3.89 13.00 -5.08
C ASN A 445 4.42 12.55 -3.70
N ALA A 446 5.65 12.90 -3.35
CA ALA A 446 6.21 12.56 -2.04
C ALA A 446 5.35 13.14 -0.90
N LYS A 447 5.04 12.31 0.11
CA LYS A 447 4.13 12.62 1.23
C LYS A 447 2.74 13.08 0.77
N SER A 448 2.17 12.37 -0.20
CA SER A 448 0.85 12.70 -0.75
C SER A 448 -0.02 11.47 -0.92
N ASN A 449 -1.32 11.69 -0.80
CA ASN A 449 -2.32 10.71 -1.16
C ASN A 449 -2.66 10.81 -2.66
N VAL A 450 -2.62 9.69 -3.37
CA VAL A 450 -2.87 9.59 -4.81
C VAL A 450 -3.90 8.51 -5.14
N ASN A 451 -4.50 8.60 -6.32
CA ASN A 451 -5.36 7.56 -6.85
C ASN A 451 -4.84 7.05 -8.21
N THR A 452 -5.53 6.10 -8.81
CA THR A 452 -5.16 5.54 -10.10
C THR A 452 -5.19 6.59 -11.21
N GLU A 453 -6.12 7.53 -11.19
CA GLU A 453 -6.23 8.62 -12.16
C GLU A 453 -5.04 9.58 -12.09
N ASP A 454 -4.52 9.87 -10.89
CA ASP A 454 -3.31 10.67 -10.71
C ASP A 454 -2.11 10.00 -11.41
N PHE A 455 -1.99 8.67 -11.31
CA PHE A 455 -0.96 7.90 -12.01
C PHE A 455 -1.17 7.92 -13.53
N ILE A 456 -2.38 7.68 -14.02
CA ILE A 456 -2.73 7.71 -15.45
C ILE A 456 -2.37 9.06 -16.06
N LEU A 457 -2.87 10.16 -15.47
CA LEU A 457 -2.61 11.52 -15.94
C LEU A 457 -1.12 11.85 -15.96
N HIS A 458 -0.36 11.38 -14.94
CA HIS A 458 1.08 11.58 -14.90
C HIS A 458 1.78 10.85 -16.05
N VAL A 459 1.47 9.58 -16.28
CA VAL A 459 2.05 8.78 -17.36
C VAL A 459 1.74 9.40 -18.72
N GLU A 460 0.49 9.71 -19.02
CA GLU A 460 0.07 10.33 -20.29
C GLU A 460 0.73 11.68 -20.53
N LYS A 461 0.83 12.52 -19.50
CA LYS A 461 1.53 13.81 -19.54
C LYS A 461 3.02 13.65 -19.87
N LYS A 462 3.70 12.66 -19.29
CA LYS A 462 5.14 12.46 -19.49
C LYS A 462 5.44 11.79 -20.83
N THR A 463 4.64 10.82 -21.25
CA THR A 463 4.81 10.07 -22.50
C THR A 463 4.19 10.76 -23.70
N LYS A 464 3.21 11.63 -23.49
CA LYS A 464 2.37 12.27 -24.52
C LYS A 464 1.56 11.25 -25.33
N MET A 465 1.29 10.09 -24.78
CA MET A 465 0.47 9.04 -25.36
C MET A 465 -0.94 9.11 -24.78
N ASN A 466 -1.95 8.77 -25.60
CA ASN A 466 -3.28 8.44 -25.09
C ASN A 466 -3.27 6.95 -24.74
N LEU A 467 -3.45 6.63 -23.48
CA LEU A 467 -3.40 5.28 -22.92
C LEU A 467 -4.72 4.84 -22.28
N ASP A 468 -5.80 5.61 -22.45
CA ASP A 468 -7.14 5.29 -21.92
C ASP A 468 -7.54 3.84 -22.19
N TYR A 469 -7.33 3.38 -23.45
CA TYR A 469 -7.64 2.00 -23.86
C TYR A 469 -6.90 0.94 -23.04
N PHE A 470 -5.67 1.25 -22.64
CA PHE A 470 -4.80 0.35 -21.87
C PHE A 470 -5.27 0.27 -20.42
N PHE A 471 -5.47 1.42 -19.79
CA PHE A 471 -5.87 1.50 -18.40
C PHE A 471 -7.31 1.00 -18.18
N GLU A 472 -8.25 1.30 -19.08
CA GLU A 472 -9.60 0.72 -19.06
C GLU A 472 -9.55 -0.81 -19.01
N GLN A 473 -8.73 -1.44 -19.85
CA GLN A 473 -8.62 -2.89 -19.93
C GLN A 473 -7.94 -3.52 -18.72
N TYR A 474 -6.85 -2.93 -18.23
CA TYR A 474 -6.03 -3.59 -17.22
C TYR A 474 -6.37 -3.22 -15.78
N PHE A 475 -6.88 -2.04 -15.54
CA PHE A 475 -7.24 -1.59 -14.19
C PHE A 475 -8.71 -1.83 -13.87
N TYR A 476 -9.61 -1.56 -14.81
CA TYR A 476 -11.06 -1.55 -14.57
C TYR A 476 -11.80 -2.75 -15.17
N ASP A 477 -11.09 -3.64 -15.86
CA ASP A 477 -11.63 -4.88 -16.41
C ASP A 477 -10.81 -6.09 -15.90
N ASN A 478 -11.47 -7.22 -15.67
CA ASN A 478 -10.82 -8.46 -15.27
C ASN A 478 -10.50 -9.40 -16.45
N ARG A 479 -10.98 -9.08 -17.66
CA ARG A 479 -10.69 -9.86 -18.86
C ARG A 479 -9.24 -9.67 -19.28
N VAL A 480 -8.56 -10.79 -19.59
CA VAL A 480 -7.22 -10.74 -20.16
C VAL A 480 -7.32 -10.69 -21.67
N PRO A 481 -6.73 -9.67 -22.33
CA PRO A 481 -6.71 -9.61 -23.81
C PRO A 481 -6.22 -10.91 -24.42
N THR A 482 -6.86 -11.35 -25.48
CA THR A 482 -6.48 -12.59 -26.17
C THR A 482 -6.16 -12.29 -27.61
N LEU A 483 -4.92 -12.56 -28.02
CA LEU A 483 -4.51 -12.50 -29.42
C LEU A 483 -4.93 -13.78 -30.12
N GLU A 484 -5.98 -13.70 -30.92
CA GLU A 484 -6.29 -14.78 -31.87
C GLU A 484 -5.38 -14.62 -33.09
N TYR A 485 -4.73 -15.71 -33.49
CA TYR A 485 -3.83 -15.71 -34.65
C TYR A 485 -3.91 -16.98 -35.45
N TYR A 486 -3.53 -16.87 -36.74
CA TYR A 486 -3.35 -18.01 -37.65
C TYR A 486 -2.21 -17.75 -38.64
N GLN A 487 -1.27 -18.66 -38.72
CA GLN A 487 -0.19 -18.63 -39.70
C GLN A 487 -0.61 -19.43 -40.95
N GLY A 488 -0.89 -18.72 -42.04
CA GLY A 488 -1.11 -19.28 -43.36
C GLY A 488 0.20 -19.50 -44.12
N LYS A 489 0.12 -19.76 -45.42
CA LYS A 489 1.30 -19.96 -46.26
C LYS A 489 2.09 -18.67 -46.51
N ASP A 490 1.37 -17.57 -46.73
CA ASP A 490 1.91 -16.28 -47.15
C ASP A 490 1.52 -15.13 -46.23
N LYS A 491 0.65 -15.40 -45.24
CA LYS A 491 0.13 -14.40 -44.30
C LYS A 491 -0.01 -14.91 -42.90
N LEU A 492 0.38 -14.09 -41.93
CA LEU A 492 -0.06 -14.17 -40.55
C LEU A 492 -1.33 -13.35 -40.39
N TYR A 493 -2.42 -13.98 -39.94
CA TYR A 493 -3.70 -13.33 -39.59
C TYR A 493 -3.76 -13.16 -38.08
N TYR A 494 -4.22 -12.01 -37.59
CA TYR A 494 -4.33 -11.78 -36.15
C TYR A 494 -5.38 -10.73 -35.83
N LYS A 495 -5.92 -10.78 -34.61
CA LYS A 495 -6.82 -9.79 -34.03
C LYS A 495 -6.87 -9.89 -32.53
N TRP A 496 -7.29 -8.82 -31.87
CA TRP A 496 -7.67 -8.87 -30.46
C TRP A 496 -9.07 -9.43 -30.27
N THR A 497 -9.24 -10.24 -29.22
CA THR A 497 -10.52 -10.71 -28.66
C THR A 497 -10.48 -10.66 -27.15
N ASN A 498 -11.62 -10.81 -26.48
CA ASN A 498 -11.74 -10.71 -25.02
C ASN A 498 -11.21 -9.39 -24.44
N ILE A 499 -11.61 -8.28 -25.07
CA ILE A 499 -11.11 -6.93 -24.80
C ILE A 499 -12.27 -5.94 -24.60
N SER A 500 -11.98 -4.79 -23.99
CA SER A 500 -12.85 -3.62 -23.97
C SER A 500 -13.03 -3.04 -25.38
N ASP A 501 -14.00 -2.15 -25.56
CA ASP A 501 -14.39 -1.70 -26.90
C ASP A 501 -13.31 -0.94 -27.65
N ASN A 502 -12.50 -0.18 -26.93
CA ASN A 502 -11.50 0.71 -27.53
C ASN A 502 -10.06 0.15 -27.46
N PHE A 503 -9.89 -1.10 -27.06
CA PHE A 503 -8.56 -1.67 -26.86
C PHE A 503 -7.77 -1.84 -28.16
N ILE A 504 -6.57 -1.24 -28.21
CA ILE A 504 -5.68 -1.19 -29.38
C ILE A 504 -4.21 -1.38 -29.02
N MET A 505 -3.90 -2.11 -27.94
CA MET A 505 -2.53 -2.26 -27.47
C MET A 505 -1.61 -2.83 -28.54
N PRO A 506 -0.46 -2.17 -28.84
CA PRO A 506 0.59 -2.74 -29.66
C PRO A 506 1.29 -3.90 -28.94
N ILE A 507 1.84 -4.83 -29.71
CA ILE A 507 2.72 -5.88 -29.17
C ILE A 507 3.90 -6.09 -30.11
N ASP A 508 4.98 -6.63 -29.58
CA ASP A 508 6.13 -7.02 -30.36
C ASP A 508 6.12 -8.51 -30.67
N ILE A 509 6.53 -8.82 -31.88
CA ILE A 509 6.74 -10.18 -32.36
C ILE A 509 8.19 -10.32 -32.84
N GLU A 510 8.70 -11.53 -32.74
CA GLU A 510 9.94 -11.91 -33.41
C GLU A 510 9.56 -12.71 -34.67
N LEU A 511 9.89 -12.18 -35.83
CA LEU A 511 9.64 -12.80 -37.13
C LEU A 511 10.96 -13.19 -37.77
N ASN A 512 11.27 -14.48 -37.84
CA ASN A 512 12.54 -15.02 -38.36
C ASN A 512 13.77 -14.40 -37.68
N GLY A 513 13.71 -14.17 -36.36
CA GLY A 513 14.77 -13.54 -35.56
C GLY A 513 14.86 -12.02 -35.64
N ALA A 514 13.97 -11.37 -36.40
CA ALA A 514 13.87 -9.91 -36.43
C ALA A 514 12.67 -9.42 -35.61
N GLU A 515 12.89 -8.41 -34.79
CA GLU A 515 11.81 -7.77 -34.03
C GLU A 515 10.90 -6.94 -34.95
N LYS A 516 9.60 -7.01 -34.66
CA LYS A 516 8.60 -6.22 -35.38
C LYS A 516 7.44 -5.87 -34.44
N ARG A 517 7.10 -4.60 -34.36
CA ARG A 517 5.88 -4.15 -33.68
C ARG A 517 4.67 -4.29 -34.58
N ILE A 518 3.60 -4.88 -34.06
CA ILE A 518 2.29 -4.98 -34.72
C ILE A 518 1.23 -4.30 -33.84
N ASN A 519 0.15 -3.81 -34.47
CA ASN A 519 -0.92 -3.08 -33.81
C ASN A 519 -2.25 -3.81 -34.00
N PRO A 520 -2.50 -4.90 -33.27
CA PRO A 520 -3.75 -5.65 -33.39
C PRO A 520 -4.96 -4.81 -32.97
N THR A 521 -6.08 -5.03 -33.65
CA THR A 521 -7.38 -4.45 -33.32
C THR A 521 -8.45 -5.55 -33.24
N LYS A 522 -9.72 -5.22 -33.01
CA LYS A 522 -10.85 -6.16 -33.14
C LYS A 522 -11.01 -6.73 -34.54
N ALA A 523 -10.62 -5.97 -35.57
CA ALA A 523 -10.67 -6.44 -36.96
C ALA A 523 -9.49 -7.35 -37.29
N ILE A 524 -9.70 -8.31 -38.19
CA ILE A 524 -8.63 -9.17 -38.67
C ILE A 524 -7.61 -8.32 -39.45
N GLN A 525 -6.36 -8.47 -39.07
CA GLN A 525 -5.20 -7.84 -39.71
C GLN A 525 -4.27 -8.92 -40.23
N THR A 526 -3.37 -8.54 -41.14
CA THR A 526 -2.43 -9.49 -41.75
C THR A 526 -1.04 -8.92 -41.88
N GLU A 527 -0.04 -9.80 -41.69
CA GLU A 527 1.36 -9.55 -42.02
C GLU A 527 1.82 -10.54 -43.10
N THR A 528 2.65 -10.07 -44.04
CA THR A 528 3.26 -10.94 -45.05
C THR A 528 4.36 -11.80 -44.42
N ILE A 529 4.25 -13.10 -44.63
CA ILE A 529 5.20 -14.11 -44.16
C ILE A 529 5.45 -15.12 -45.28
N ASN A 530 6.25 -16.14 -45.03
CA ASN A 530 6.31 -17.35 -45.85
C ASN A 530 5.94 -18.57 -44.99
N GLU A 531 5.68 -19.70 -45.62
CA GLU A 531 5.22 -20.91 -44.92
C GLU A 531 6.21 -21.46 -43.88
N PHE A 532 7.49 -21.11 -43.99
CA PHE A 532 8.56 -21.51 -43.08
C PHE A 532 8.92 -20.43 -42.05
N SER A 533 8.16 -19.34 -41.99
CA SER A 533 8.43 -18.26 -41.03
C SER A 533 8.28 -18.75 -39.60
N VAL A 534 9.25 -18.41 -38.76
CA VAL A 534 9.22 -18.63 -37.32
C VAL A 534 8.70 -17.37 -36.67
N ILE A 535 7.63 -17.48 -35.86
CA ILE A 535 6.98 -16.34 -35.22
C ILE A 535 6.88 -16.60 -33.72
N HIS A 536 7.47 -15.69 -32.94
CA HIS A 536 7.29 -15.64 -31.50
C HIS A 536 6.54 -14.37 -31.12
N PHE A 537 5.44 -14.49 -30.40
CA PHE A 537 4.74 -13.35 -29.81
C PHE A 537 5.36 -13.12 -28.43
N LYS A 538 5.84 -11.91 -28.15
CA LYS A 538 6.53 -11.59 -26.90
C LYS A 538 5.58 -11.46 -25.71
N ASP A 539 4.82 -12.51 -25.41
CA ASP A 539 3.92 -12.57 -24.24
C ASP A 539 4.65 -12.63 -22.89
N TRP A 540 5.98 -12.64 -22.92
CA TRP A 540 6.81 -12.42 -21.74
C TRP A 540 7.13 -10.94 -21.45
N GLU A 541 6.82 -10.03 -22.38
CA GLU A 541 6.91 -8.58 -22.23
C GLU A 541 5.52 -7.94 -22.06
N PHE A 542 4.48 -8.57 -22.59
CA PHE A 542 3.10 -8.05 -22.58
C PHE A 542 2.15 -9.05 -21.91
N TYR A 543 1.22 -8.54 -21.11
CA TYR A 543 0.25 -9.38 -20.42
C TYR A 543 -0.97 -9.66 -21.29
N PHE A 544 -0.94 -10.75 -22.04
CA PHE A 544 -2.06 -11.24 -22.86
C PHE A 544 -2.03 -12.75 -23.03
N ASN A 545 -3.14 -13.32 -23.48
CA ASN A 545 -3.28 -14.72 -23.86
C ASN A 545 -3.15 -14.91 -25.38
N LYS A 546 -2.70 -16.07 -25.81
CA LYS A 546 -2.59 -16.45 -27.23
C LYS A 546 -3.58 -17.57 -27.56
N LYS A 547 -4.26 -17.48 -28.73
CA LYS A 547 -5.16 -18.51 -29.19
C LYS A 547 -5.03 -18.70 -30.69
N LYS A 548 -4.65 -19.92 -31.13
CA LYS A 548 -4.61 -20.26 -32.54
C LYS A 548 -6.04 -20.43 -33.07
N ASN A 549 -6.38 -19.77 -34.20
CA ASN A 549 -7.71 -19.79 -34.82
C ASN A 549 -7.63 -19.82 -36.34
N SER A 550 -7.76 -21.01 -36.95
CA SER A 550 -7.73 -21.17 -38.42
C SER A 550 -8.92 -20.52 -39.15
N GLY A 551 -9.99 -20.15 -38.44
CA GLY A 551 -11.11 -19.42 -38.99
C GLY A 551 -10.80 -18.01 -39.44
N LEU A 552 -9.66 -17.42 -39.02
CA LEU A 552 -9.22 -16.07 -39.41
C LEU A 552 -8.82 -15.97 -40.89
N ALA A 553 -8.53 -17.07 -41.56
CA ALA A 553 -8.14 -17.10 -42.96
C ALA A 553 -9.34 -17.38 -43.92
N LYS A 554 -10.53 -17.52 -43.38
CA LYS A 554 -11.79 -17.69 -44.14
C LYS A 554 -12.50 -16.37 -44.34
#